data_cec6b1efc865ee731a2116a35f742df2
#
_entry.id   cec6b1efc865ee731a2116a35f742df2
#
_cell.length_a   1.000
_cell.length_b   1.000
_cell.length_c   1.000
_cell.angle_alpha   90.00
_cell.angle_beta   90.00
_cell.angle_gamma   90.00
#
_symmetry.space_group_name_H-M   'P 1'
#
loop_
_entity.id
_entity.type
_entity.pdbx_description
1 polymer ?
#
loop_
_entity_poly.entity_id
_entity_poly.type
_entity_poly.pdbx_seq_one_letter_code
_entity_poly.pdbx_strand_id
1 'polypeptide(L)'
;AYADKPFVNESTLRLPCSAQALIQEACSEGLHIGVSVGDRLPEAEDNLLKISFSDKTNSEACNRLVAFFEARFGPATGSVSLPVIPEHLLRQGPAGLPDLPENEIRDYYQSLANLNVSPEKTCYPLGSCTMKYNPYINDWAASLKGFTDIHPQAPIEDVQGSLEILFQTQEWFKAITGL
;
A
#
# COMPACT_ATOMS: atom_id res chain seq x y z
N ALA A 1 -17.50 -13.41 4.40
CA ALA A 1 -18.11 -13.68 3.13
C ALA A 1 -17.43 -14.84 2.39
N TYR A 2 -16.15 -14.93 2.37
CA TYR A 2 -15.38 -16.04 1.79
C TYR A 2 -14.36 -16.54 2.81
N ALA A 3 -14.79 -16.68 4.07
CA ALA A 3 -13.91 -17.08 5.18
C ALA A 3 -13.31 -18.49 5.01
N ASP A 4 -13.90 -19.28 4.13
CA ASP A 4 -13.45 -20.62 3.76
C ASP A 4 -12.38 -20.60 2.62
N LYS A 5 -12.10 -19.44 2.05
CA LYS A 5 -11.11 -19.31 0.98
C LYS A 5 -9.80 -18.77 1.52
N PRO A 6 -8.67 -19.33 1.08
CA PRO A 6 -7.37 -18.76 1.43
C PRO A 6 -7.23 -17.36 0.78
N PHE A 7 -6.62 -16.46 1.52
CA PHE A 7 -6.24 -15.13 1.04
C PHE A 7 -4.81 -14.82 1.48
N VAL A 8 -4.14 -13.92 0.78
CA VAL A 8 -2.77 -13.52 1.11
C VAL A 8 -2.79 -12.28 1.99
N ASN A 9 -3.17 -11.14 1.42
CA ASN A 9 -3.12 -9.85 2.08
C ASN A 9 -4.40 -9.03 1.93
N GLU A 10 -5.40 -9.56 1.25
CA GLU A 10 -6.68 -8.90 1.07
C GLU A 10 -7.84 -9.84 1.38
N SER A 11 -8.84 -9.32 2.07
CA SER A 11 -10.05 -10.06 2.38
C SER A 11 -11.29 -9.18 2.18
N THR A 12 -12.39 -9.79 1.75
CA THR A 12 -13.66 -9.10 1.60
C THR A 12 -14.66 -9.60 2.64
N LEU A 13 -15.16 -8.68 3.44
CA LEU A 13 -16.17 -8.94 4.47
C LEU A 13 -17.56 -8.56 3.95
N ARG A 14 -18.53 -9.38 4.26
CA ARG A 14 -19.95 -9.01 4.13
C ARG A 14 -20.43 -8.46 5.46
N LEU A 15 -20.85 -7.21 5.45
CA LEU A 15 -21.32 -6.51 6.64
C LEU A 15 -22.85 -6.62 6.79
N PRO A 16 -23.38 -6.43 8.00
CA PRO A 16 -24.81 -6.31 8.24
C PRO A 16 -25.37 -4.91 7.93
N CYS A 17 -24.51 -4.00 7.45
CA CYS A 17 -24.83 -2.59 7.16
C CYS A 17 -24.12 -2.13 5.90
N SER A 18 -24.39 -0.88 5.47
CA SER A 18 -23.68 -0.23 4.37
C SER A 18 -22.16 -0.13 4.68
N ALA A 19 -21.34 -0.62 3.76
CA ALA A 19 -19.90 -0.52 3.87
C ALA A 19 -19.44 0.95 3.80
N GLN A 20 -20.07 1.74 2.94
CA GLN A 20 -19.75 3.16 2.81
C GLN A 20 -20.04 3.95 4.11
N ALA A 21 -21.18 3.69 4.73
CA ALA A 21 -21.51 4.33 6.01
C ALA A 21 -20.52 3.95 7.12
N LEU A 22 -20.14 2.68 7.19
CA LEU A 22 -19.16 2.20 8.18
C LEU A 22 -17.77 2.80 7.95
N ILE A 23 -17.35 2.96 6.70
CA ILE A 23 -16.09 3.61 6.34
C ILE A 23 -16.10 5.08 6.80
N GLN A 24 -17.18 5.82 6.55
CA GLN A 24 -17.28 7.21 6.98
C GLN A 24 -17.21 7.33 8.51
N GLU A 25 -17.88 6.44 9.23
CA GLU A 25 -17.82 6.40 10.68
C GLU A 25 -16.40 6.13 11.18
N ALA A 26 -15.71 5.14 10.62
CA ALA A 26 -14.32 4.83 10.96
C ALA A 26 -13.37 5.99 10.66
N CYS A 27 -13.54 6.65 9.52
CA CYS A 27 -12.75 7.85 9.17
C CYS A 27 -12.93 8.98 10.18
N SER A 28 -14.14 9.18 10.71
CA SER A 28 -14.37 10.18 11.77
C SER A 28 -13.61 9.90 13.08
N GLU A 29 -13.24 8.63 13.30
CA GLU A 29 -12.38 8.19 14.40
C GLU A 29 -10.88 8.09 14.02
N GLY A 30 -10.51 8.57 12.82
CA GLY A 30 -9.14 8.50 12.30
C GLY A 30 -8.69 7.08 11.98
N LEU A 31 -9.62 6.22 11.53
CA LEU A 31 -9.33 4.83 11.19
C LEU A 31 -9.77 4.51 9.76
N HIS A 32 -8.81 4.20 8.89
CA HIS A 32 -9.06 3.75 7.52
C HIS A 32 -9.20 2.23 7.51
N ILE A 33 -10.43 1.73 7.41
CA ILE A 33 -10.74 0.29 7.56
C ILE A 33 -10.78 -0.47 6.24
N GLY A 34 -10.69 0.20 5.11
CA GLY A 34 -10.73 -0.43 3.79
C GLY A 34 -11.60 0.32 2.80
N VAL A 35 -12.05 -0.36 1.76
CA VAL A 35 -12.84 0.25 0.67
C VAL A 35 -14.12 -0.53 0.42
N SER A 36 -15.21 0.17 0.07
CA SER A 36 -16.42 -0.45 -0.44
C SER A 36 -16.17 -1.01 -1.84
N VAL A 37 -16.63 -2.22 -2.10
CA VAL A 37 -16.51 -2.87 -3.40
C VAL A 37 -17.84 -3.29 -3.98
N GLY A 38 -18.94 -2.84 -3.40
CA GLY A 38 -20.29 -3.16 -3.83
C GLY A 38 -20.58 -2.70 -5.26
N ASP A 39 -20.13 -1.53 -5.61
CA ASP A 39 -20.28 -0.92 -6.93
C ASP A 39 -19.47 -1.59 -8.05
N ARG A 40 -18.52 -2.46 -7.69
CA ARG A 40 -17.63 -3.16 -8.65
C ARG A 40 -18.17 -4.51 -9.10
N LEU A 41 -19.21 -5.00 -8.49
CA LEU A 41 -19.80 -6.30 -8.78
C LEU A 41 -21.26 -6.11 -9.20
N PRO A 42 -21.69 -6.65 -10.35
CA PRO A 42 -23.03 -6.39 -10.91
C PRO A 42 -24.21 -6.76 -10.00
N GLU A 43 -24.01 -7.66 -9.05
CA GLU A 43 -25.04 -8.16 -8.13
C GLU A 43 -24.68 -7.87 -6.67
N ALA A 44 -23.72 -7.00 -6.43
CA ALA A 44 -23.24 -6.76 -5.08
C ALA A 44 -24.11 -5.70 -4.37
N GLU A 45 -24.45 -6.02 -3.14
CA GLU A 45 -25.07 -5.09 -2.21
C GLU A 45 -24.02 -4.14 -1.64
N ASP A 46 -24.43 -2.96 -1.19
CA ASP A 46 -23.58 -1.94 -0.54
C ASP A 46 -23.03 -2.39 0.84
N ASN A 47 -22.84 -3.65 1.05
CA ASN A 47 -22.39 -4.22 2.31
C ASN A 47 -21.06 -4.99 2.21
N LEU A 48 -20.33 -4.81 1.10
CA LEU A 48 -19.04 -5.47 0.91
C LEU A 48 -17.91 -4.51 1.19
N LEU A 49 -17.14 -4.83 2.24
CA LEU A 49 -15.94 -4.12 2.65
C LEU A 49 -14.70 -4.95 2.33
N LYS A 50 -13.79 -4.42 1.52
CA LYS A 50 -12.49 -5.01 1.26
C LYS A 50 -11.45 -4.42 2.21
N ILE A 51 -10.77 -5.29 2.94
CA ILE A 51 -9.68 -4.94 3.84
C ILE A 51 -8.37 -5.43 3.24
N SER A 52 -7.32 -4.63 3.33
CA SER A 52 -5.99 -4.98 2.88
C SER A 52 -5.00 -4.89 4.05
N PHE A 53 -4.04 -5.80 4.05
CA PHE A 53 -2.95 -5.85 5.02
C PHE A 53 -1.62 -5.78 4.27
N SER A 54 -0.62 -5.16 4.87
CA SER A 54 0.72 -5.07 4.31
C SER A 54 1.77 -5.36 5.39
N ASP A 55 3.02 -5.37 5.01
CA ASP A 55 4.17 -5.45 5.93
C ASP A 55 4.21 -4.28 6.94
N LYS A 56 3.53 -3.17 6.65
CA LYS A 56 3.38 -2.03 7.55
C LYS A 56 2.21 -2.17 8.55
N THR A 57 1.34 -3.15 8.35
CA THR A 57 0.19 -3.40 9.25
C THR A 57 0.69 -4.05 10.53
N ASN A 58 0.76 -3.29 11.59
CA ASN A 58 1.24 -3.75 12.90
C ASN A 58 0.11 -4.22 13.82
N SER A 59 0.47 -4.80 14.96
CA SER A 59 -0.50 -5.32 15.94
C SER A 59 -1.41 -4.24 16.52
N GLU A 60 -0.94 -2.99 16.64
CA GLU A 60 -1.74 -1.87 17.13
C GLU A 60 -2.87 -1.54 16.15
N ALA A 61 -2.56 -1.46 14.85
CA ALA A 61 -3.55 -1.24 13.80
C ALA A 61 -4.59 -2.37 13.76
N CYS A 62 -4.15 -3.61 13.89
CA CYS A 62 -5.05 -4.77 13.97
C CYS A 62 -5.96 -4.68 15.20
N ASN A 63 -5.41 -4.37 16.37
CA ASN A 63 -6.19 -4.26 17.61
C ASN A 63 -7.22 -3.11 17.54
N ARG A 64 -6.85 -1.98 16.97
CA ARG A 64 -7.78 -0.85 16.74
C ARG A 64 -8.92 -1.27 15.81
N LEU A 65 -8.60 -1.99 14.73
CA LEU A 65 -9.61 -2.50 13.79
C LEU A 65 -10.56 -3.45 14.48
N VAL A 66 -10.05 -4.43 15.24
CA VAL A 66 -10.87 -5.39 16.00
C VAL A 66 -11.77 -4.67 16.99
N ALA A 67 -11.22 -3.75 17.80
CA ALA A 67 -11.99 -2.98 18.77
C ALA A 67 -13.11 -2.16 18.11
N PHE A 68 -12.84 -1.56 16.96
CA PHE A 68 -13.85 -0.85 16.17
C PHE A 68 -15.00 -1.75 15.75
N PHE A 69 -14.71 -2.95 15.24
CA PHE A 69 -15.74 -3.91 14.85
C PHE A 69 -16.51 -4.47 16.05
N GLU A 70 -15.83 -4.83 17.14
CA GLU A 70 -16.46 -5.35 18.35
C GLU A 70 -17.39 -4.35 19.02
N ALA A 71 -17.05 -3.07 19.02
CA ALA A 71 -17.90 -2.01 19.55
C ALA A 71 -19.24 -1.89 18.78
N ARG A 72 -19.28 -2.26 17.52
CA ARG A 72 -20.45 -2.11 16.65
C ARG A 72 -21.25 -3.40 16.46
N PHE A 73 -20.59 -4.52 16.42
CA PHE A 73 -21.19 -5.81 16.07
C PHE A 73 -21.14 -6.83 17.22
N GLY A 74 -20.50 -6.46 18.32
CA GLY A 74 -20.24 -7.37 19.43
C GLY A 74 -19.02 -8.27 19.21
N PRO A 75 -18.61 -9.01 20.23
CA PRO A 75 -17.46 -9.90 20.15
C PRO A 75 -17.70 -11.05 19.15
N ALA A 76 -16.63 -11.49 18.50
CA ALA A 76 -16.68 -12.60 17.57
C ALA A 76 -17.16 -13.89 18.26
N THR A 77 -18.19 -14.52 17.73
CA THR A 77 -18.83 -15.71 18.28
C THR A 77 -18.51 -16.98 17.49
N GLY A 78 -17.30 -17.17 17.04
CA GLY A 78 -16.94 -18.36 16.27
C GLY A 78 -15.44 -18.57 16.16
N SER A 79 -15.04 -19.82 15.97
CA SER A 79 -13.69 -20.16 15.57
C SER A 79 -13.59 -20.14 14.03
N VAL A 80 -12.67 -19.35 13.49
CA VAL A 80 -12.32 -19.43 12.07
C VAL A 80 -11.23 -20.46 11.91
N SER A 81 -11.52 -21.51 11.13
CA SER A 81 -10.46 -22.43 10.68
C SER A 81 -9.64 -21.71 9.61
N LEU A 82 -8.40 -21.38 9.92
CA LEU A 82 -7.50 -20.85 8.92
C LEU A 82 -7.19 -21.94 7.88
N PRO A 83 -7.21 -21.59 6.58
CA PRO A 83 -6.82 -22.55 5.55
C PRO A 83 -5.34 -22.93 5.74
N VAL A 84 -5.09 -24.22 5.78
CA VAL A 84 -3.72 -24.76 5.91
C VAL A 84 -3.08 -24.75 4.52
N ILE A 85 -1.94 -24.10 4.41
CA ILE A 85 -1.12 -24.22 3.19
C ILE A 85 -0.57 -25.66 3.15
N PRO A 86 -0.76 -26.40 2.03
CA PRO A 86 -0.21 -27.74 1.91
C PRO A 86 1.29 -27.77 2.19
N GLU A 87 1.75 -28.74 2.96
CA GLU A 87 3.14 -28.81 3.43
C GLU A 87 4.18 -28.76 2.29
N HIS A 88 3.86 -29.40 1.16
CA HIS A 88 4.73 -29.39 -0.01
C HIS A 88 4.89 -28.02 -0.69
N LEU A 89 4.05 -27.03 -0.34
CA LEU A 89 4.15 -25.66 -0.80
C LEU A 89 4.88 -24.76 0.22
N LEU A 90 5.14 -25.28 1.42
CA LEU A 90 5.87 -24.54 2.45
C LEU A 90 7.37 -24.66 2.20
N ARG A 91 8.07 -23.55 2.37
CA ARG A 91 9.53 -23.52 2.35
C ARG A 91 10.03 -24.27 3.58
N GLN A 92 10.96 -25.21 3.38
CA GLN A 92 11.55 -26.03 4.43
C GLN A 92 12.73 -25.35 5.15
N GLY A 93 13.08 -24.12 4.79
CA GLY A 93 14.19 -23.41 5.40
C GLY A 93 14.17 -21.91 5.09
N PRO A 94 15.14 -21.15 5.57
CA PRO A 94 15.28 -19.73 5.27
C PRO A 94 15.47 -19.49 3.77
N ALA A 95 15.14 -18.30 3.31
CA ALA A 95 15.26 -17.91 1.90
C ALA A 95 16.71 -17.95 1.38
N GLY A 96 17.70 -18.02 2.27
CA GLY A 96 19.12 -17.96 1.91
C GLY A 96 19.59 -16.58 1.47
N LEU A 97 18.74 -15.58 1.61
CA LEU A 97 19.14 -14.19 1.37
C LEU A 97 19.88 -13.64 2.59
N PRO A 98 20.96 -12.87 2.40
CA PRO A 98 21.63 -12.20 3.49
C PRO A 98 20.70 -11.15 4.10
N ASP A 99 20.68 -11.07 5.42
CA ASP A 99 20.02 -10.00 6.18
C ASP A 99 21.04 -8.86 6.35
N LEU A 100 21.05 -7.97 5.37
CA LEU A 100 21.99 -6.83 5.34
C LEU A 100 21.22 -5.53 5.57
N PRO A 101 21.79 -4.59 6.33
CA PRO A 101 21.23 -3.26 6.45
C PRO A 101 21.27 -2.50 5.10
N GLU A 102 20.35 -1.57 4.92
CA GLU A 102 20.16 -0.86 3.66
C GLU A 102 21.45 -0.21 3.12
N ASN A 103 22.25 0.38 4.01
CA ASN A 103 23.51 1.01 3.64
C ASN A 103 24.51 0.01 3.02
N GLU A 104 24.61 -1.22 3.56
CA GLU A 104 25.49 -2.25 3.01
C GLU A 104 25.02 -2.73 1.65
N ILE A 105 23.71 -2.87 1.46
CA ILE A 105 23.11 -3.21 0.16
C ILE A 105 23.42 -2.10 -0.85
N ARG A 106 23.25 -0.85 -0.45
CA ARG A 106 23.56 0.32 -1.28
C ARG A 106 25.03 0.35 -1.68
N ASP A 107 25.94 0.18 -0.72
CA ASP A 107 27.39 0.16 -0.96
C ASP A 107 27.79 -1.00 -1.89
N TYR A 108 27.16 -2.15 -1.74
CA TYR A 108 27.37 -3.29 -2.64
C TYR A 108 27.02 -2.94 -4.08
N TYR A 109 25.82 -2.43 -4.34
CA TYR A 109 25.42 -2.05 -5.68
C TYR A 109 26.23 -0.87 -6.23
N GLN A 110 26.62 0.07 -5.40
CA GLN A 110 27.53 1.15 -5.79
C GLN A 110 28.91 0.63 -6.20
N SER A 111 29.42 -0.39 -5.51
CA SER A 111 30.67 -1.04 -5.89
C SER A 111 30.59 -1.71 -7.26
N LEU A 112 29.45 -2.35 -7.58
CA LEU A 112 29.21 -2.93 -8.89
C LEU A 112 29.08 -1.84 -9.98
N ALA A 113 28.38 -0.75 -9.70
CA ALA A 113 28.25 0.38 -10.61
C ALA A 113 29.60 1.00 -10.97
N ASN A 114 30.59 0.95 -10.06
CA ASN A 114 31.94 1.43 -10.32
C ASN A 114 32.74 0.60 -11.32
N LEU A 115 32.30 -0.62 -11.61
CA LEU A 115 32.91 -1.49 -12.63
C LEU A 115 32.42 -1.14 -14.04
N ASN A 116 31.46 -0.26 -14.17
CA ASN A 116 30.87 0.15 -15.43
C ASN A 116 30.70 1.68 -15.45
N VAL A 117 30.27 2.22 -16.58
CA VAL A 117 29.91 3.65 -16.70
C VAL A 117 28.62 3.89 -15.93
N SER A 118 28.66 4.76 -14.93
CA SER A 118 27.50 5.11 -14.10
C SER A 118 27.13 6.59 -14.26
N PRO A 119 25.87 6.96 -14.47
CA PRO A 119 25.44 8.36 -14.56
C PRO A 119 25.61 9.13 -13.25
N GLU A 120 25.80 8.44 -12.13
CA GLU A 120 26.12 9.08 -10.84
C GLU A 120 27.52 9.65 -10.76
N LYS A 121 28.46 9.11 -11.54
CA LYS A 121 29.88 9.50 -11.50
C LYS A 121 30.39 10.13 -12.76
N THR A 122 29.76 9.87 -13.89
CA THR A 122 30.25 10.33 -15.19
C THR A 122 29.09 10.91 -16.01
N CYS A 123 29.36 12.02 -16.66
CA CYS A 123 28.49 12.56 -17.68
C CYS A 123 28.79 11.82 -18.99
N TYR A 124 27.87 10.99 -19.46
CA TYR A 124 28.00 10.35 -20.77
C TYR A 124 26.69 10.48 -21.56
N PRO A 125 26.77 10.58 -22.89
CA PRO A 125 25.58 10.67 -23.71
C PRO A 125 24.81 9.35 -23.66
N LEU A 126 23.56 9.43 -23.21
CA LEU A 126 22.61 8.33 -23.31
C LEU A 126 21.91 8.41 -24.66
N GLY A 127 21.80 7.28 -25.35
CA GLY A 127 21.02 7.17 -26.56
C GLY A 127 19.51 7.26 -26.29
N SER A 128 18.68 6.61 -27.08
CA SER A 128 17.21 6.59 -26.94
C SER A 128 16.72 5.88 -25.67
N CYS A 129 17.63 5.50 -24.80
CA CYS A 129 17.35 4.81 -23.55
C CYS A 129 16.50 5.66 -22.59
N THR A 130 15.56 5.02 -21.92
CA THR A 130 14.73 5.64 -20.89
C THR A 130 15.44 5.81 -19.55
N MET A 131 16.62 5.24 -19.41
CA MET A 131 17.46 5.34 -18.20
C MET A 131 17.88 6.78 -17.97
N LYS A 132 17.21 7.46 -17.08
CA LYS A 132 17.53 8.81 -16.63
C LYS A 132 18.09 8.77 -15.23
N TYR A 133 19.08 9.60 -14.96
CA TYR A 133 19.57 9.79 -13.62
C TYR A 133 18.44 10.34 -12.73
N ASN A 134 18.16 9.65 -11.62
CA ASN A 134 17.26 10.12 -10.60
C ASN A 134 18.06 10.37 -9.31
N PRO A 135 18.22 11.65 -8.89
CA PRO A 135 18.93 11.96 -7.65
C PRO A 135 18.29 11.27 -6.44
N TYR A 136 19.10 10.75 -5.52
CA TYR A 136 18.62 10.10 -4.28
C TYR A 136 17.64 10.96 -3.47
N ILE A 137 17.76 12.29 -3.55
CA ILE A 137 16.82 13.20 -2.88
C ILE A 137 15.38 13.01 -3.37
N ASN A 138 15.19 12.65 -4.64
CA ASN A 138 13.86 12.39 -5.20
C ASN A 138 13.27 11.10 -4.61
N ASP A 139 14.06 10.04 -4.52
CA ASP A 139 13.63 8.78 -3.93
C ASP A 139 13.34 8.95 -2.43
N TRP A 140 14.20 9.69 -1.74
CA TRP A 140 13.97 10.02 -0.33
C TRP A 140 12.67 10.82 -0.15
N ALA A 141 12.44 11.85 -0.94
CA ALA A 141 11.22 12.65 -0.86
C ALA A 141 9.98 11.81 -1.17
N ALA A 142 10.03 10.97 -2.21
CA ALA A 142 8.94 10.08 -2.57
C ALA A 142 8.66 9.00 -1.50
N SER A 143 9.65 8.63 -0.70
CA SER A 143 9.50 7.63 0.37
C SER A 143 8.93 8.19 1.69
N LEU A 144 8.70 9.50 1.79
CA LEU A 144 8.08 10.09 2.97
C LEU A 144 6.68 9.51 3.21
N LYS A 145 6.35 9.25 4.46
CA LYS A 145 5.07 8.63 4.85
C LYS A 145 3.84 9.35 4.30
N GLY A 146 3.90 10.66 4.18
CA GLY A 146 2.82 11.45 3.57
C GLY A 146 2.53 11.10 2.10
N PHE A 147 3.43 10.39 1.42
CA PHE A 147 3.24 9.92 0.05
C PHE A 147 3.05 8.41 -0.04
N THR A 148 3.77 7.64 0.79
CA THR A 148 3.77 6.17 0.71
C THR A 148 2.63 5.51 1.46
N ASP A 149 2.08 6.17 2.47
CA ASP A 149 1.04 5.63 3.34
C ASP A 149 -0.37 6.06 2.91
N ILE A 150 -0.51 6.56 1.69
CA ILE A 150 -1.79 6.98 1.10
C ILE A 150 -2.34 5.87 0.21
N HIS A 151 -3.59 5.47 0.47
CA HIS A 151 -4.30 4.57 -0.44
C HIS A 151 -4.92 5.37 -1.60
N PRO A 152 -4.92 4.85 -2.86
CA PRO A 152 -5.51 5.55 -4.02
C PRO A 152 -6.99 5.88 -3.87
N GLN A 153 -7.70 5.21 -2.98
CA GLN A 153 -9.12 5.42 -2.69
C GLN A 153 -9.35 5.99 -1.29
N ALA A 154 -8.34 6.66 -0.73
CA ALA A 154 -8.52 7.43 0.50
C ALA A 154 -9.54 8.56 0.29
N PRO A 155 -10.27 8.98 1.33
CA PRO A 155 -11.15 10.13 1.26
C PRO A 155 -10.41 11.37 0.75
N ILE A 156 -11.07 12.17 -0.08
CA ILE A 156 -10.46 13.36 -0.70
C ILE A 156 -9.97 14.35 0.36
N GLU A 157 -10.67 14.43 1.47
CA GLU A 157 -10.36 15.33 2.59
C GLU A 157 -9.00 15.00 3.22
N ASP A 158 -8.59 13.73 3.18
CA ASP A 158 -7.36 13.25 3.81
C ASP A 158 -6.13 13.32 2.89
N VAL A 159 -6.32 13.63 1.61
CA VAL A 159 -5.24 13.62 0.59
C VAL A 159 -5.01 14.98 -0.07
N GLN A 160 -5.47 16.06 0.55
CA GLN A 160 -5.41 17.41 -0.03
C GLN A 160 -3.98 17.85 -0.39
N GLY A 161 -2.97 17.48 0.43
CA GLY A 161 -1.56 17.79 0.12
C GLY A 161 -1.07 17.13 -1.16
N SER A 162 -1.44 15.88 -1.41
CA SER A 162 -1.09 15.18 -2.65
C SER A 162 -1.81 15.76 -3.85
N LEU A 163 -3.06 16.15 -3.71
CA LEU A 163 -3.83 16.83 -4.76
C LEU A 163 -3.25 18.20 -5.10
N GLU A 164 -2.79 18.96 -4.10
CA GLU A 164 -2.12 20.24 -4.29
C GLU A 164 -0.83 20.07 -5.13
N ILE A 165 -0.01 19.05 -4.83
CA ILE A 165 1.20 18.76 -5.60
C ILE A 165 0.87 18.45 -7.07
N LEU A 166 -0.16 17.63 -7.31
CA LEU A 166 -0.61 17.32 -8.67
C LEU A 166 -1.09 18.57 -9.40
N PHE A 167 -1.88 19.40 -8.73
CA PHE A 167 -2.36 20.66 -9.29
C PHE A 167 -1.21 21.61 -9.65
N GLN A 168 -0.29 21.85 -8.72
CA GLN A 168 0.86 22.73 -8.96
C GLN A 168 1.76 22.20 -10.09
N THR A 169 1.96 20.90 -10.15
CA THR A 169 2.73 20.26 -11.22
C THR A 169 2.05 20.49 -12.58
N GLN A 170 0.73 20.33 -12.64
CA GLN A 170 -0.04 20.62 -13.86
C GLN A 170 0.12 22.07 -14.30
N GLU A 171 0.01 23.04 -13.38
CA GLU A 171 0.17 24.46 -13.70
C GLU A 171 1.59 24.78 -14.19
N TRP A 172 2.62 24.18 -13.62
CA TRP A 172 3.99 24.34 -14.11
C TRP A 172 4.16 23.78 -15.51
N PHE A 173 3.62 22.60 -15.81
CA PHE A 173 3.68 22.04 -17.17
C PHE A 173 2.96 22.92 -18.16
N LYS A 174 1.79 23.44 -17.83
CA LYS A 174 1.06 24.40 -18.69
C LYS A 174 1.90 25.65 -18.97
N ALA A 175 2.51 26.22 -17.94
CA ALA A 175 3.36 27.41 -18.09
C ALA A 175 4.60 27.16 -18.96
N ILE A 176 5.23 25.97 -18.85
CA ILE A 176 6.44 25.61 -19.60
C ILE A 176 6.11 25.26 -21.05
N THR A 177 5.02 24.56 -21.29
CA THR A 177 4.66 24.04 -22.63
C THR A 177 3.77 24.98 -23.42
N GLY A 178 3.10 25.92 -22.77
CA GLY A 178 2.14 26.83 -23.41
C GLY A 178 0.79 26.18 -23.73
N LEU A 179 0.46 25.06 -23.09
CA LEU A 179 -0.79 24.31 -23.27
C LEU A 179 -1.89 24.79 -22.32
#